data_b03c23b1c9dca2e54b7d18dbe9b32216
#
_entry.id   b03c23b1c9dca2e54b7d18dbe9b32216
#
_cell.length_a   1.000
_cell.length_b   1.000
_cell.length_c   1.000
_cell.angle_alpha   90.00
_cell.angle_beta   90.00
_cell.angle_gamma   90.00
#
_symmetry.space_group_name_H-M   'P 1'
#
loop_
_entity.id
_entity.type
_entity.pdbx_description
1 polymer ?
#
loop_
_entity_poly.entity_id
_entity_poly.type
_entity_poly.pdbx_seq_one_letter_code
_entity_poly.pdbx_strand_id
1 'polypeptide(L)'
;MVDEKIKREFPSVQAVSCNMLLTYYESVNNKLPIIIDVRKDGEFRVSHLYDALHLESAEAISSMIAERGLIKDAEIIVHCSVGYRSASIAADLIERGFIQVLNLEHSLFEWANKGYPMTSESGSTDKIHPFNKAWGVLIDESLHAYPDKDFCPCKLFFHIMRLTLWNHYPVFEAEAVVQ
;
A
#
# COMPACT_ATOMS: atom_id res chain seq x y z
N MET A 1 9.19 20.80 -1.54
CA MET A 1 9.64 20.46 -2.92
C MET A 1 8.83 19.35 -3.57
N VAL A 2 8.78 18.10 -3.04
CA VAL A 2 7.97 17.02 -3.64
C VAL A 2 6.48 17.34 -3.53
N ASP A 3 6.02 17.76 -2.38
CA ASP A 3 4.60 18.06 -2.12
C ASP A 3 4.06 19.21 -2.95
N GLU A 4 4.85 20.26 -3.15
CA GLU A 4 4.47 21.38 -4.03
C GLU A 4 4.35 20.93 -5.48
N LYS A 5 5.24 20.00 -5.90
CA LYS A 5 5.16 19.40 -7.22
C LYS A 5 3.90 18.55 -7.37
N ILE A 6 3.61 17.70 -6.37
CA ILE A 6 2.38 16.87 -6.35
C ILE A 6 1.13 17.76 -6.41
N LYS A 7 1.03 18.77 -5.55
CA LYS A 7 -0.13 19.69 -5.53
C LYS A 7 -0.34 20.43 -6.85
N ARG A 8 0.75 20.78 -7.53
CA ARG A 8 0.69 21.46 -8.83
C ARG A 8 0.29 20.54 -9.98
N GLU A 9 0.84 19.31 -10.00
CA GLU A 9 0.66 18.37 -11.11
C GLU A 9 -0.58 17.49 -10.95
N PHE A 10 -0.99 17.23 -9.71
CA PHE A 10 -2.14 16.37 -9.38
C PHE A 10 -3.10 17.06 -8.40
N PRO A 11 -3.69 18.21 -8.76
CA PRO A 11 -4.51 19.03 -7.85
C PRO A 11 -5.80 18.37 -7.38
N SER A 12 -6.30 17.36 -8.09
CA SER A 12 -7.49 16.59 -7.71
C SER A 12 -7.22 15.52 -6.65
N VAL A 13 -5.94 15.16 -6.42
CA VAL A 13 -5.57 14.09 -5.53
C VAL A 13 -5.53 14.58 -4.08
N GLN A 14 -6.37 13.99 -3.24
CA GLN A 14 -6.35 14.24 -1.81
C GLN A 14 -5.27 13.39 -1.14
N ALA A 15 -4.69 13.92 -0.06
CA ALA A 15 -3.67 13.22 0.71
C ALA A 15 -4.20 12.75 2.07
N VAL A 16 -3.66 11.64 2.55
CA VAL A 16 -3.83 11.14 3.92
C VAL A 16 -2.46 11.05 4.59
N SER A 17 -2.36 11.49 5.84
CA SER A 17 -1.08 11.43 6.57
C SER A 17 -0.75 10.01 7.06
N CYS A 18 0.54 9.73 7.28
CA CYS A 18 0.97 8.47 7.90
C CYS A 18 0.35 8.25 9.28
N ASN A 19 0.15 9.31 10.06
CA ASN A 19 -0.50 9.20 11.38
C ASN A 19 -1.96 8.76 11.24
N MET A 20 -2.70 9.31 10.28
CA MET A 20 -4.09 8.92 10.04
C MET A 20 -4.16 7.45 9.58
N LEU A 21 -3.29 7.03 8.67
CA LEU A 21 -3.25 5.63 8.23
C LEU A 21 -2.90 4.69 9.40
N LEU A 22 -2.00 5.09 10.30
CA LEU A 22 -1.71 4.29 11.49
C LEU A 22 -2.96 4.10 12.36
N THR A 23 -3.82 5.12 12.51
CA THR A 23 -5.07 4.98 13.27
C THR A 23 -6.05 3.98 12.64
N TYR A 24 -6.04 3.80 11.33
CA TYR A 24 -6.82 2.72 10.68
C TYR A 24 -6.32 1.34 11.12
N TYR A 25 -5.00 1.13 11.15
CA TYR A 25 -4.42 -0.15 11.59
C TYR A 25 -4.66 -0.45 13.07
N GLU A 26 -4.70 0.57 13.92
CA GLU A 26 -4.91 0.41 15.37
C GLU A 26 -6.40 0.25 15.75
N SER A 27 -7.31 0.58 14.85
CA SER A 27 -8.73 0.56 15.13
C SER A 27 -9.35 -0.82 14.93
N VAL A 28 -9.89 -1.40 15.99
CA VAL A 28 -10.56 -2.71 15.95
C VAL A 28 -11.88 -2.67 15.16
N ASN A 29 -12.50 -1.50 15.04
CA ASN A 29 -13.86 -1.33 14.50
C ASN A 29 -13.92 -0.69 13.11
N ASN A 30 -12.82 -0.17 12.61
CA ASN A 30 -12.79 0.46 11.29
C ASN A 30 -12.44 -0.56 10.20
N LYS A 31 -13.22 -0.55 9.13
CA LYS A 31 -12.83 -1.27 7.92
C LYS A 31 -11.55 -0.64 7.37
N LEU A 32 -10.51 -1.43 7.24
CA LEU A 32 -9.27 -0.98 6.62
C LEU A 32 -9.52 -0.60 5.15
N PRO A 33 -9.08 0.58 4.68
CA PRO A 33 -9.10 0.91 3.26
C PRO A 33 -8.23 -0.08 2.45
N ILE A 34 -8.44 -0.13 1.14
CA ILE A 34 -7.58 -0.92 0.26
C ILE A 34 -6.25 -0.21 0.13
N ILE A 35 -5.19 -0.79 0.68
CA ILE A 35 -3.83 -0.22 0.63
C ILE A 35 -3.12 -0.75 -0.61
N ILE A 36 -2.62 0.15 -1.45
CA ILE A 36 -1.93 -0.20 -2.71
C ILE A 36 -0.51 0.35 -2.70
N ASP A 37 0.47 -0.53 -2.85
CA ASP A 37 1.86 -0.18 -3.09
C ASP A 37 2.14 -0.19 -4.60
N VAL A 38 2.48 0.98 -5.15
CA VAL A 38 2.76 1.15 -6.58
C VAL A 38 4.26 1.15 -6.91
N ARG A 39 5.10 0.75 -5.96
CA ARG A 39 6.54 0.66 -6.16
C ARG A 39 6.91 -0.53 -7.05
N LYS A 40 8.17 -0.59 -7.43
CA LYS A 40 8.71 -1.75 -8.15
C LYS A 40 8.84 -2.97 -7.23
N ASP A 41 8.75 -4.16 -7.82
CA ASP A 41 8.83 -5.45 -7.13
C ASP A 41 10.02 -5.55 -6.16
N GLY A 42 11.22 -5.11 -6.57
CA GLY A 42 12.39 -5.11 -5.69
C GLY A 42 12.26 -4.17 -4.47
N GLU A 43 11.51 -3.06 -4.59
CA GLU A 43 11.22 -2.17 -3.45
C GLU A 43 10.21 -2.83 -2.50
N PHE A 44 9.13 -3.40 -3.06
CA PHE A 44 8.06 -4.07 -2.31
C PHE A 44 8.58 -5.26 -1.51
N ARG A 45 9.45 -6.07 -2.09
CA ARG A 45 10.04 -7.25 -1.42
C ARG A 45 10.91 -6.91 -0.22
N VAL A 46 11.59 -5.77 -0.23
CA VAL A 46 12.38 -5.33 0.94
C VAL A 46 11.45 -5.07 2.12
N SER A 47 10.41 -4.30 1.91
CA SER A 47 9.35 -4.05 2.89
C SER A 47 8.14 -3.40 2.26
N HIS A 48 6.99 -3.55 2.89
CA HIS A 48 5.73 -2.93 2.51
C HIS A 48 4.83 -2.73 3.73
N LEU A 49 3.76 -1.98 3.58
CA LEU A 49 2.73 -1.84 4.62
C LEU A 49 1.97 -3.16 4.77
N TYR A 50 1.51 -3.45 5.99
CA TYR A 50 0.70 -4.63 6.25
C TYR A 50 -0.56 -4.62 5.37
N ASP A 51 -0.93 -5.78 4.80
CA ASP A 51 -2.05 -5.97 3.86
C ASP A 51 -1.99 -5.12 2.58
N ALA A 52 -0.87 -4.46 2.27
CA ALA A 52 -0.73 -3.74 1.01
C ALA A 52 -0.70 -4.69 -0.19
N LEU A 53 -1.50 -4.35 -1.20
CA LEU A 53 -1.48 -5.04 -2.49
C LEU A 53 -0.45 -4.40 -3.40
N HIS A 54 0.41 -5.20 -4.01
CA HIS A 54 1.41 -4.73 -4.94
C HIS A 54 0.83 -4.63 -6.36
N LEU A 55 0.54 -3.41 -6.82
CA LEU A 55 -0.06 -3.15 -8.13
C LEU A 55 0.53 -1.85 -8.71
N GLU A 56 1.31 -1.95 -9.77
CA GLU A 56 2.12 -0.85 -10.31
C GLU A 56 1.39 0.09 -11.28
N SER A 57 0.11 -0.15 -11.60
CA SER A 57 -0.65 0.68 -12.55
C SER A 57 -2.12 0.83 -12.20
N ALA A 58 -2.73 1.91 -12.66
CA ALA A 58 -4.17 2.16 -12.48
C ALA A 58 -5.03 1.10 -13.19
N GLU A 59 -4.55 0.52 -14.31
CA GLU A 59 -5.21 -0.59 -15.00
C GLU A 59 -5.29 -1.82 -14.11
N ALA A 60 -4.16 -2.23 -13.53
CA ALA A 60 -4.09 -3.42 -12.67
C ALA A 60 -4.98 -3.24 -11.43
N ILE A 61 -5.01 -2.03 -10.84
CA ILE A 61 -5.86 -1.71 -9.68
C ILE A 61 -7.33 -1.77 -10.10
N SER A 62 -7.71 -1.16 -11.24
CA SER A 62 -9.09 -1.19 -11.73
C SER A 62 -9.58 -2.61 -12.02
N SER A 63 -8.74 -3.45 -12.62
CA SER A 63 -9.04 -4.86 -12.88
C SER A 63 -9.25 -5.63 -11.58
N MET A 64 -8.36 -5.48 -10.60
CA MET A 64 -8.47 -6.13 -9.30
C MET A 64 -9.76 -5.73 -8.56
N ILE A 65 -10.14 -4.43 -8.58
CA ILE A 65 -11.39 -3.94 -7.98
C ILE A 65 -12.59 -4.60 -8.65
N ALA A 66 -12.61 -4.66 -9.99
CA ALA A 66 -13.69 -5.28 -10.76
C ALA A 66 -13.79 -6.80 -10.51
N GLU A 67 -12.66 -7.52 -10.50
CA GLU A 67 -12.59 -8.96 -10.23
C GLU A 67 -13.09 -9.33 -8.84
N ARG A 68 -12.89 -8.45 -7.85
CA ARG A 68 -13.41 -8.63 -6.48
C ARG A 68 -14.87 -8.21 -6.32
N GLY A 69 -15.54 -7.79 -7.38
CA GLY A 69 -16.93 -7.30 -7.33
C GLY A 69 -17.10 -6.02 -6.49
N LEU A 70 -15.99 -5.28 -6.27
CA LEU A 70 -16.02 -4.03 -5.55
C LEU A 70 -16.47 -2.90 -6.49
N ILE A 71 -17.05 -1.87 -5.90
CA ILE A 71 -17.51 -0.69 -6.65
C ILE A 71 -16.52 0.47 -6.53
N LYS A 72 -16.66 1.45 -7.38
CA LYS A 72 -15.72 2.59 -7.48
C LYS A 72 -15.77 3.56 -6.29
N ASP A 73 -16.61 3.32 -5.30
CA ASP A 73 -16.65 4.03 -4.02
C ASP A 73 -15.81 3.36 -2.91
N ALA A 74 -15.13 2.26 -3.22
CA ALA A 74 -14.20 1.64 -2.27
C ALA A 74 -13.11 2.66 -1.89
N GLU A 75 -12.83 2.76 -0.60
CA GLU A 75 -11.76 3.62 -0.10
C GLU A 75 -10.40 2.99 -0.43
N ILE A 76 -9.58 3.71 -1.19
CA ILE A 76 -8.27 3.28 -1.67
C ILE A 76 -7.21 4.26 -1.20
N ILE A 77 -6.16 3.76 -0.56
CA ILE A 77 -4.96 4.53 -0.26
C ILE A 77 -3.82 3.99 -1.10
N VAL A 78 -3.26 4.83 -1.97
CA VAL A 78 -2.08 4.49 -2.77
C VAL A 78 -0.83 5.11 -2.16
N HIS A 79 0.26 4.34 -2.14
CA HIS A 79 1.55 4.83 -1.67
C HIS A 79 2.71 4.38 -2.56
N CYS A 80 3.82 5.10 -2.46
CA CYS A 80 5.09 4.70 -3.05
C CYS A 80 6.26 4.96 -2.06
N SER A 81 7.38 5.50 -2.52
CA SER A 81 8.49 5.87 -1.63
C SER A 81 8.29 7.24 -1.00
N VAL A 82 7.92 8.28 -1.80
CA VAL A 82 7.81 9.69 -1.38
C VAL A 82 6.49 10.36 -1.78
N GLY A 83 5.53 9.60 -2.32
CA GLY A 83 4.20 10.10 -2.68
C GLY A 83 4.01 10.56 -4.13
N TYR A 84 5.06 10.70 -4.95
CA TYR A 84 4.92 11.24 -6.30
C TYR A 84 4.35 10.22 -7.31
N ARG A 85 4.90 9.01 -7.37
CA ARG A 85 4.39 7.94 -8.26
C ARG A 85 2.94 7.57 -7.91
N SER A 86 2.67 7.46 -6.61
CA SER A 86 1.32 7.15 -6.12
C SER A 86 0.31 8.27 -6.39
N ALA A 87 0.72 9.55 -6.34
CA ALA A 87 -0.14 10.66 -6.73
C ALA A 87 -0.55 10.59 -8.22
N SER A 88 0.38 10.23 -9.11
CA SER A 88 0.07 10.01 -10.52
C SER A 88 -0.95 8.88 -10.72
N ILE A 89 -0.74 7.74 -10.06
CA ILE A 89 -1.68 6.61 -10.13
C ILE A 89 -3.04 6.98 -9.51
N ALA A 90 -3.06 7.74 -8.41
CA ALA A 90 -4.30 8.23 -7.81
C ALA A 90 -5.09 9.14 -8.76
N ALA A 91 -4.40 10.03 -9.49
CA ALA A 91 -5.03 10.87 -10.50
C ALA A 91 -5.66 10.03 -11.62
N ASP A 92 -4.93 9.04 -12.15
CA ASP A 92 -5.44 8.12 -13.17
C ASP A 92 -6.68 7.33 -12.68
N LEU A 93 -6.70 6.92 -11.41
CA LEU A 93 -7.86 6.25 -10.81
C LEU A 93 -9.06 7.18 -10.69
N ILE A 94 -8.85 8.43 -10.28
CA ILE A 94 -9.90 9.45 -10.21
C ILE A 94 -10.49 9.71 -11.61
N GLU A 95 -9.67 9.84 -12.65
CA GLU A 95 -10.11 9.97 -14.04
C GLU A 95 -10.92 8.75 -14.52
N ARG A 96 -10.63 7.55 -14.00
CA ARG A 96 -11.41 6.32 -14.25
C ARG A 96 -12.72 6.26 -13.47
N GLY A 97 -13.01 7.28 -12.64
CA GLY A 97 -14.24 7.42 -11.88
C GLY A 97 -14.23 6.78 -10.49
N PHE A 98 -13.06 6.46 -9.92
CA PHE A 98 -12.95 6.13 -8.50
C PHE A 98 -13.09 7.41 -7.66
N ILE A 99 -13.93 7.38 -6.63
CA ILE A 99 -14.33 8.60 -5.90
C ILE A 99 -13.67 8.75 -4.52
N GLN A 100 -13.11 7.69 -3.98
CA GLN A 100 -12.45 7.67 -2.67
C GLN A 100 -11.00 7.17 -2.80
N VAL A 101 -10.16 7.94 -3.50
CA VAL A 101 -8.75 7.63 -3.70
C VAL A 101 -7.90 8.67 -3.00
N LEU A 102 -7.05 8.22 -2.09
CA LEU A 102 -6.13 9.05 -1.31
C LEU A 102 -4.68 8.66 -1.61
N ASN A 103 -3.81 9.66 -1.64
CA ASN A 103 -2.36 9.45 -1.71
C ASN A 103 -1.76 9.53 -0.30
N LEU A 104 -0.96 8.55 0.11
CA LEU A 104 -0.24 8.61 1.37
C LEU A 104 0.84 9.70 1.29
N GLU A 105 0.66 10.76 2.08
CA GLU A 105 1.57 11.91 2.13
C GLU A 105 2.95 11.46 2.61
N HIS A 106 4.03 11.91 1.94
CA HIS A 106 5.43 11.50 2.15
C HIS A 106 5.68 9.99 2.09
N SER A 107 4.62 9.20 2.00
CA SER A 107 4.63 7.77 1.69
C SER A 107 5.50 6.92 2.63
N LEU A 108 6.09 5.85 2.09
CA LEU A 108 6.76 4.86 2.92
C LEU A 108 8.06 5.37 3.56
N PHE A 109 8.67 6.42 3.02
CA PHE A 109 9.88 7.00 3.61
C PHE A 109 9.57 7.70 4.95
N GLU A 110 8.49 8.47 5.02
CA GLU A 110 8.06 9.06 6.29
C GLU A 110 7.58 7.99 7.27
N TRP A 111 6.85 6.97 6.79
CA TRP A 111 6.40 5.85 7.60
C TRP A 111 7.58 5.14 8.28
N ALA A 112 8.65 4.83 7.53
CA ALA A 112 9.87 4.22 8.05
C ALA A 112 10.62 5.12 9.02
N ASN A 113 10.79 6.41 8.70
CA ASN A 113 11.46 7.38 9.58
C ASN A 113 10.71 7.58 10.91
N LYS A 114 9.40 7.39 10.93
CA LYS A 114 8.60 7.41 12.17
C LYS A 114 8.68 6.10 12.96
N GLY A 115 9.37 5.09 12.45
CA GLY A 115 9.47 3.77 13.08
C GLY A 115 8.14 3.01 13.08
N TYR A 116 7.22 3.32 12.17
CA TYR A 116 5.94 2.63 12.07
C TYR A 116 6.12 1.23 11.47
N PRO A 117 5.24 0.26 11.83
CA PRO A 117 5.44 -1.13 11.49
C PRO A 117 5.37 -1.38 9.99
N MET A 118 6.35 -2.10 9.46
CA MET A 118 6.40 -2.63 8.10
C MET A 118 6.59 -4.13 8.13
N THR A 119 6.26 -4.77 7.03
CA THR A 119 6.44 -6.20 6.84
C THR A 119 7.20 -6.53 5.57
N SER A 120 7.74 -7.72 5.51
CA SER A 120 8.37 -8.35 4.34
C SER A 120 7.93 -9.81 4.26
N GLU A 121 8.40 -10.56 3.27
CA GLU A 121 8.17 -12.01 3.22
C GLU A 121 8.70 -12.76 4.46
N SER A 122 9.73 -12.21 5.12
CA SER A 122 10.33 -12.79 6.32
C SER A 122 9.64 -12.37 7.63
N GLY A 123 8.63 -11.50 7.56
CA GLY A 123 7.91 -10.97 8.72
C GLY A 123 8.17 -9.49 8.95
N SER A 124 8.01 -9.04 10.21
CA SER A 124 8.21 -7.64 10.59
C SER A 124 9.63 -7.15 10.29
N THR A 125 9.75 -5.93 9.79
CA THR A 125 11.04 -5.31 9.43
C THR A 125 11.01 -3.81 9.64
N ASP A 126 12.16 -3.21 9.98
CA ASP A 126 12.42 -1.77 9.97
C ASP A 126 13.14 -1.31 8.70
N LYS A 127 13.55 -2.25 7.83
CA LYS A 127 14.32 -1.97 6.62
C LYS A 127 13.45 -1.49 5.48
N ILE A 128 14.03 -0.62 4.63
CA ILE A 128 13.35 -0.07 3.46
C ILE A 128 14.31 0.08 2.29
N HIS A 129 13.82 -0.15 1.08
CA HIS A 129 14.58 0.10 -0.14
C HIS A 129 14.69 1.62 -0.40
N PRO A 130 15.90 2.20 -0.46
CA PRO A 130 16.09 3.65 -0.58
C PRO A 130 15.80 4.21 -2.00
N PHE A 131 15.27 3.40 -2.91
CA PHE A 131 15.06 3.68 -4.32
C PHE A 131 16.37 3.94 -5.09
N ASN A 132 17.09 5.01 -4.76
CA ASN A 132 18.45 5.31 -5.24
C ASN A 132 19.16 6.25 -4.26
N LYS A 133 20.44 6.57 -4.54
CA LYS A 133 21.26 7.43 -3.66
C LYS A 133 20.65 8.82 -3.43
N ALA A 134 20.04 9.42 -4.47
CA ALA A 134 19.50 10.77 -4.36
C ALA A 134 18.26 10.84 -3.45
N TRP A 135 17.44 9.81 -3.46
CA TRP A 135 16.26 9.72 -2.60
C TRP A 135 16.54 9.08 -1.25
N GLY A 136 17.54 8.21 -1.17
CA GLY A 136 17.97 7.57 0.08
C GLY A 136 18.37 8.56 1.17
N VAL A 137 18.81 9.77 0.82
CA VAL A 137 19.13 10.82 1.81
C VAL A 137 17.91 11.27 2.64
N LEU A 138 16.69 10.91 2.23
CA LEU A 138 15.47 11.22 2.96
C LEU A 138 15.13 10.16 4.04
N ILE A 139 15.90 9.09 4.14
CA ILE A 139 15.73 8.00 5.08
C ILE A 139 17.02 7.85 5.89
N ASP A 140 16.91 7.49 7.17
CA ASP A 140 18.07 7.11 7.97
C ASP A 140 18.82 5.95 7.27
N GLU A 141 20.15 6.11 7.11
CA GLU A 141 20.98 5.13 6.39
C GLU A 141 20.94 3.74 7.06
N SER A 142 20.72 3.68 8.37
CA SER A 142 20.57 2.42 9.11
C SER A 142 19.35 1.59 8.67
N LEU A 143 18.35 2.24 8.07
CA LEU A 143 17.13 1.59 7.58
C LEU A 143 17.29 1.06 6.14
N HIS A 144 18.36 1.43 5.44
CA HIS A 144 18.53 1.03 4.04
C HIS A 144 18.72 -0.47 3.88
N ALA A 145 18.00 -1.07 2.94
CA ALA A 145 18.21 -2.44 2.49
C ALA A 145 17.90 -2.58 0.99
N TYR A 146 18.41 -3.65 0.41
CA TYR A 146 18.22 -3.98 -1.00
C TYR A 146 17.72 -5.43 -1.11
N PRO A 147 16.97 -5.79 -2.16
CA PRO A 147 16.49 -7.15 -2.34
C PRO A 147 17.67 -8.12 -2.50
N ASP A 148 17.51 -9.31 -1.95
CA ASP A 148 18.51 -10.38 -2.13
C ASP A 148 18.71 -10.70 -3.61
N LYS A 149 19.96 -10.78 -4.05
CA LYS A 149 20.34 -11.08 -5.44
C LYS A 149 20.00 -12.51 -5.87
N ASP A 150 19.80 -13.40 -4.89
CA ASP A 150 19.54 -14.85 -5.11
C ASP A 150 18.06 -15.21 -5.06
N PHE A 151 17.18 -14.25 -5.25
CA PHE A 151 15.74 -14.50 -5.24
C PHE A 151 15.31 -15.30 -6.48
N CYS A 152 14.87 -16.55 -6.27
CA CYS A 152 14.26 -17.37 -7.32
C CYS A 152 12.75 -17.05 -7.41
N PRO A 153 12.24 -16.64 -8.58
CA PRO A 153 10.81 -16.35 -8.79
C PRO A 153 9.88 -17.53 -8.50
N CYS A 154 10.41 -18.76 -8.41
CA CYS A 154 9.63 -19.95 -8.10
C CYS A 154 9.00 -19.94 -6.69
N LYS A 155 9.49 -19.11 -5.75
CA LYS A 155 8.86 -18.94 -4.44
C LYS A 155 7.60 -18.07 -4.49
N LEU A 156 7.47 -17.22 -5.50
CA LEU A 156 6.30 -16.35 -5.70
C LEU A 156 5.02 -17.16 -5.99
N PHE A 157 5.17 -18.32 -6.65
CA PHE A 157 4.03 -19.19 -6.99
C PHE A 157 3.29 -19.72 -5.75
N PHE A 158 4.01 -19.95 -4.65
CA PHE A 158 3.41 -20.39 -3.38
C PHE A 158 2.65 -19.28 -2.65
N HIS A 159 3.04 -18.02 -2.84
CA HIS A 159 2.37 -16.88 -2.19
C HIS A 159 1.04 -16.55 -2.88
N ILE A 160 1.00 -16.64 -4.21
CA ILE A 160 -0.24 -16.43 -5.00
C ILE A 160 -1.27 -17.52 -4.67
N MET A 161 -0.87 -18.79 -4.49
CA MET A 161 -1.79 -19.86 -4.07
C MET A 161 -2.38 -19.65 -2.67
N ARG A 162 -1.68 -18.95 -1.78
CA ARG A 162 -2.21 -18.63 -0.44
C ARG A 162 -3.31 -17.57 -0.47
N LEU A 163 -3.25 -16.63 -1.41
CA LEU A 163 -4.26 -15.58 -1.60
C LEU A 163 -5.54 -16.10 -2.26
N THR A 164 -5.48 -17.19 -3.03
CA THR A 164 -6.65 -17.81 -3.66
C THR A 164 -7.43 -18.74 -2.72
N LEU A 165 -6.84 -19.15 -1.57
CA LEU A 165 -7.49 -20.05 -0.61
C LEU A 165 -8.24 -19.32 0.52
N TRP A 166 -8.19 -18.00 0.58
CA TRP A 166 -8.87 -17.25 1.65
C TRP A 166 -10.30 -16.82 1.29
N ASN A 167 -10.99 -17.63 0.52
CA ASN A 167 -12.42 -17.45 0.19
C ASN A 167 -13.38 -18.11 1.19
N HIS A 168 -12.92 -18.38 2.44
CA HIS A 168 -13.76 -18.93 3.49
C HIS A 168 -13.69 -18.07 4.77
N TYR A 169 -14.39 -16.93 4.78
CA TYR A 169 -14.87 -16.38 6.02
C TYR A 169 -16.17 -17.09 6.39
N PRO A 170 -16.25 -17.76 7.55
CA PRO A 170 -17.53 -18.19 8.06
C PRO A 170 -18.33 -16.96 8.47
N VAL A 171 -19.51 -16.82 7.87
CA VAL A 171 -20.55 -15.92 8.36
C VAL A 171 -20.91 -16.40 9.77
N PHE A 172 -20.59 -15.62 10.79
CA PHE A 172 -21.13 -15.87 12.12
C PHE A 172 -22.61 -15.49 12.09
N GLU A 173 -23.47 -16.50 11.94
CA GLU A 173 -24.88 -16.38 12.28
C GLU A 173 -24.98 -16.13 13.79
N ALA A 174 -25.50 -14.96 14.15
CA ALA A 174 -25.90 -14.67 15.51
C ALA A 174 -27.20 -15.41 15.79
N GLU A 175 -27.13 -16.60 16.39
CA GLU A 175 -28.28 -17.22 17.00
C GLU A 175 -28.72 -16.40 18.23
N ALA A 176 -29.90 -15.82 18.11
CA ALA A 176 -30.63 -15.24 19.22
C ALA A 176 -31.00 -16.33 20.22
N VAL A 177 -30.43 -16.32 21.40
CA VAL A 177 -30.95 -17.07 22.54
C VAL A 177 -31.96 -16.18 23.26
N VAL A 178 -33.26 -16.49 23.01
CA VAL A 178 -34.37 -16.08 23.87
C VAL A 178 -34.49 -17.16 24.96
N GLN A 179 -34.23 -16.78 26.19
CA GLN A 179 -34.95 -17.21 27.38
C GLN A 179 -34.60 -16.30 28.55
#